data_aa941befcf6ac1111c6bb6a4336d8f07
#
_entry.id   aa941befcf6ac1111c6bb6a4336d8f07
#
_cell.length_a   1.000
_cell.length_b   1.000
_cell.length_c   1.000
_cell.angle_alpha   90.00
_cell.angle_beta   90.00
_cell.angle_gamma   90.00
#
_symmetry.space_group_name_H-M   'P 1'
#
loop_
_entity.id
_entity.type
_entity.pdbx_description
1 polymer ?
#
loop_
_entity_poly.entity_id
_entity_poly.type
_entity_poly.pdbx_seq_one_letter_code
_entity_poly.pdbx_strand_id
1 'polypeptide(L)'
;TGETFEENAITKASVPAKLGYIGIADDSGLCVSALNEAPGVYSARYSGGDDEDNNDLLLKELENKTDRSAKYVCVMACVFPDHQNDFTVRGECHGEILKERHGTAGFGYDPLFYYQPFDKTFAEIDLAKKNEVSHRSIAIKKFVEKIKEIM
;
A
#
# COMPACT_ATOMS: atom_id res chain seq x y z
N THR A 1 7.51 15.75 0.07
CA THR A 1 6.63 14.60 -0.16
C THR A 1 5.90 14.75 -1.49
N GLY A 2 5.78 13.67 -2.21
CA GLY A 2 5.12 13.68 -3.51
C GLY A 2 3.62 13.44 -3.41
N GLU A 3 2.95 13.58 -4.53
CA GLU A 3 1.50 13.39 -4.62
C GLU A 3 1.13 11.97 -5.07
N THR A 4 2.11 11.18 -5.54
CA THR A 4 1.88 9.80 -5.98
C THR A 4 2.80 8.84 -5.23
N PHE A 5 2.39 7.56 -5.21
CA PHE A 5 3.21 6.52 -4.62
C PHE A 5 4.55 6.40 -5.36
N GLU A 6 4.52 6.54 -6.68
CA GLU A 6 5.73 6.46 -7.52
C GLU A 6 6.72 7.58 -7.14
N GLU A 7 6.25 8.81 -7.02
CA GLU A 7 7.09 9.94 -6.63
C GLU A 7 7.74 9.72 -5.26
N ASN A 8 6.94 9.27 -4.30
CA ASN A 8 7.43 9.05 -2.93
C ASN A 8 8.46 7.93 -2.88
N ALA A 9 8.22 6.83 -3.59
CA ALA A 9 9.16 5.70 -3.63
C ALA A 9 10.47 6.13 -4.30
N ILE A 10 10.41 6.85 -5.42
CA ILE A 10 11.59 7.34 -6.12
C ILE A 10 12.39 8.31 -5.24
N THR A 11 11.71 9.23 -4.56
CA THR A 11 12.38 10.19 -3.68
C THR A 11 13.16 9.47 -2.59
N LYS A 12 12.56 8.46 -1.96
CA LYS A 12 13.24 7.68 -0.92
C LYS A 12 14.43 6.89 -1.49
N ALA A 13 14.24 6.24 -2.64
CA ALA A 13 15.29 5.43 -3.26
C ALA A 13 16.44 6.29 -3.78
N SER A 14 16.18 7.56 -4.10
CA SER A 14 17.20 8.47 -4.61
C SER A 14 18.23 8.88 -3.56
N VAL A 15 17.90 8.78 -2.27
CA VAL A 15 18.82 9.17 -1.20
C VAL A 15 20.10 8.32 -1.24
N PRO A 16 20.03 6.97 -1.17
CA PRO A 16 21.26 6.18 -1.30
C PRO A 16 21.92 6.28 -2.69
N ALA A 17 21.12 6.53 -3.74
CA ALA A 17 21.67 6.68 -5.09
C ALA A 17 22.60 7.89 -5.20
N LYS A 18 22.26 8.98 -4.52
CA LYS A 18 23.12 10.17 -4.48
C LYS A 18 24.44 9.91 -3.78
N LEU A 19 24.51 8.87 -2.97
CA LEU A 19 25.73 8.46 -2.25
C LEU A 19 26.49 7.38 -2.97
N GLY A 20 26.10 7.02 -4.18
CA GLY A 20 26.80 6.03 -5.01
C GLY A 20 26.29 4.60 -4.84
N TYR A 21 25.18 4.38 -4.16
CA TYR A 21 24.60 3.05 -3.95
C TYR A 21 23.35 2.84 -4.79
N ILE A 22 22.95 1.58 -4.98
CA ILE A 22 21.64 1.30 -5.57
C ILE A 22 20.60 1.54 -4.49
N GLY A 23 19.66 2.43 -4.76
CA GLY A 23 18.57 2.74 -3.82
C GLY A 23 17.33 1.93 -4.11
N ILE A 24 16.77 1.31 -3.07
CA ILE A 24 15.52 0.56 -3.15
C ILE A 24 14.60 1.08 -2.06
N ALA A 25 13.39 1.45 -2.43
CA ALA A 25 12.41 1.95 -1.46
C ALA A 25 11.00 1.63 -1.93
N ASP A 26 10.06 1.72 -0.99
CA ASP A 26 8.66 1.51 -1.32
C ASP A 26 7.79 2.59 -0.71
N ASP A 27 6.58 2.72 -1.24
CA ASP A 27 5.53 3.54 -0.66
C ASP A 27 4.21 2.80 -0.86
N SER A 28 3.39 2.77 0.19
CA SER A 28 2.16 1.99 0.21
C SER A 28 1.02 2.78 0.83
N GLY A 29 -0.20 2.41 0.48
CA GLY A 29 -1.36 3.02 1.09
C GLY A 29 -2.65 2.39 0.66
N LEU A 30 -3.72 2.88 1.25
CA LEU A 30 -5.10 2.47 0.97
C LEU A 30 -5.77 3.56 0.13
N CYS A 31 -6.40 3.14 -0.95
CA CYS A 31 -7.17 4.04 -1.82
C CYS A 31 -8.63 3.62 -1.79
N VAL A 32 -9.52 4.54 -1.43
CA VAL A 32 -10.96 4.27 -1.31
C VAL A 32 -11.71 5.06 -2.38
N SER A 33 -12.41 4.34 -3.26
CA SER A 33 -13.06 4.94 -4.42
C SER A 33 -14.04 6.05 -4.06
N ALA A 34 -14.89 5.84 -3.05
CA ALA A 34 -15.88 6.84 -2.66
C ALA A 34 -15.27 8.11 -2.05
N LEU A 35 -13.98 8.10 -1.72
CA LEU A 35 -13.26 9.23 -1.14
C LEU A 35 -12.25 9.81 -2.13
N ASN A 36 -12.46 9.62 -3.43
CA ASN A 36 -11.55 10.08 -4.49
C ASN A 36 -10.13 9.56 -4.29
N GLU A 37 -10.03 8.27 -3.95
CA GLU A 37 -8.78 7.54 -3.73
C GLU A 37 -8.04 7.93 -2.43
N ALA A 38 -8.66 8.75 -1.55
CA ALA A 38 -8.10 9.00 -0.23
C ALA A 38 -8.25 7.76 0.67
N PRO A 39 -7.38 7.55 1.67
CA PRO A 39 -6.28 8.41 2.09
C PRO A 39 -5.04 8.37 1.20
N GLY A 40 -4.88 7.39 0.30
CA GLY A 40 -3.79 7.32 -0.67
C GLY A 40 -2.41 7.45 -0.02
N VAL A 41 -1.60 8.37 -0.52
CA VAL A 41 -0.23 8.57 -0.01
C VAL A 41 -0.18 9.04 1.44
N TYR A 42 -1.31 9.49 1.99
CA TYR A 42 -1.40 9.95 3.38
C TYR A 42 -1.92 8.87 4.32
N SER A 43 -2.01 7.61 3.87
CA SER A 43 -2.62 6.52 4.65
C SER A 43 -2.09 6.38 6.07
N ALA A 44 -0.78 6.48 6.26
CA ALA A 44 -0.17 6.28 7.58
C ALA A 44 -0.49 7.42 8.56
N ARG A 45 -0.81 8.61 8.06
CA ARG A 45 -1.05 9.81 8.87
C ARG A 45 -2.39 10.47 8.59
N TYR A 46 -3.35 9.69 8.14
CA TYR A 46 -4.65 10.15 7.68
C TYR A 46 -5.37 11.02 8.72
N SER A 47 -5.41 10.56 9.97
CA SER A 47 -6.05 11.29 11.07
C SER A 47 -5.10 12.21 11.84
N GLY A 48 -3.79 12.01 11.65
CA GLY A 48 -2.78 12.64 12.50
C GLY A 48 -2.50 11.88 13.78
N GLY A 49 -3.23 10.79 14.04
CA GLY A 49 -3.05 9.93 15.20
C GLY A 49 -2.51 8.55 14.84
N ASP A 50 -2.90 7.54 15.60
CA ASP A 50 -2.46 6.16 15.38
C ASP A 50 -3.38 5.39 14.42
N ASP A 51 -3.13 4.08 14.26
CA ASP A 51 -3.93 3.22 13.38
C ASP A 51 -5.39 3.21 13.76
N GLU A 52 -5.71 3.17 15.08
CA GLU A 52 -7.09 3.19 15.55
C GLU A 52 -7.78 4.49 15.17
N ASP A 53 -7.10 5.62 15.32
CA ASP A 53 -7.63 6.92 14.93
C ASP A 53 -7.86 6.99 13.42
N ASN A 54 -6.95 6.41 12.64
CA ASN A 54 -7.10 6.37 11.18
C ASN A 54 -8.31 5.55 10.78
N ASN A 55 -8.53 4.41 11.42
CA ASN A 55 -9.70 3.56 11.17
C ASN A 55 -11.00 4.27 11.57
N ASP A 56 -11.00 4.96 12.70
CA ASP A 56 -12.16 5.74 13.15
C ASP A 56 -12.52 6.82 12.14
N LEU A 57 -11.53 7.55 11.63
CA LEU A 57 -11.76 8.60 10.65
C LEU A 57 -12.29 8.01 9.33
N LEU A 58 -11.71 6.89 8.89
CA LEU A 58 -12.16 6.23 7.67
C LEU A 58 -13.63 5.81 7.76
N LEU A 59 -14.01 5.22 8.89
CA LEU A 59 -15.41 4.84 9.11
C LEU A 59 -16.33 6.05 9.08
N LYS A 60 -15.91 7.15 9.68
CA LYS A 60 -16.70 8.39 9.71
C LYS A 60 -16.85 8.97 8.30
N GLU A 61 -15.79 9.02 7.53
CA GLU A 61 -15.81 9.56 6.17
C GLU A 61 -16.68 8.71 5.24
N LEU A 62 -16.81 7.41 5.53
CA LEU A 62 -17.63 6.50 4.74
C LEU A 62 -19.05 6.35 5.23
N GLU A 63 -19.44 7.05 6.30
CA GLU A 63 -20.85 7.09 6.73
C GLU A 63 -21.70 7.52 5.55
N ASN A 64 -22.80 6.80 5.34
CA ASN A 64 -23.76 7.08 4.26
C ASN A 64 -23.22 6.87 2.83
N LYS A 65 -22.05 6.26 2.70
CA LYS A 65 -21.51 5.86 1.39
C LYS A 65 -21.92 4.43 1.10
N THR A 66 -22.42 4.18 -0.11
CA THR A 66 -22.80 2.83 -0.55
C THR A 66 -21.64 2.13 -1.25
N ASP A 67 -20.83 2.89 -1.99
CA ASP A 67 -19.63 2.35 -2.61
C ASP A 67 -18.55 2.24 -1.55
N ARG A 68 -18.16 1.00 -1.24
CA ARG A 68 -17.16 0.70 -0.23
C ARG A 68 -15.91 0.09 -0.85
N SER A 69 -15.79 0.15 -2.17
CA SER A 69 -14.64 -0.44 -2.85
C SER A 69 -13.35 0.29 -2.51
N ALA A 70 -12.29 -0.49 -2.35
CA ALA A 70 -10.99 0.03 -1.96
C ALA A 70 -9.89 -0.88 -2.53
N LYS A 71 -8.68 -0.36 -2.54
CA LYS A 71 -7.52 -1.17 -2.88
C LYS A 71 -6.33 -0.74 -2.05
N TYR A 72 -5.52 -1.70 -1.64
CA TYR A 72 -4.18 -1.43 -1.16
C TYR A 72 -3.24 -1.32 -2.35
N VAL A 73 -2.31 -0.38 -2.28
CA VAL A 73 -1.31 -0.15 -3.32
C VAL A 73 0.07 -0.20 -2.69
N CYS A 74 1.01 -0.84 -3.37
CA CYS A 74 2.43 -0.78 -3.01
C CYS A 74 3.22 -0.49 -4.27
N VAL A 75 4.03 0.55 -4.25
CA VAL A 75 4.97 0.87 -5.33
C VAL A 75 6.37 0.70 -4.79
N MET A 76 7.21 -0.05 -5.51
CA MET A 76 8.62 -0.18 -5.19
C MET A 76 9.43 0.50 -6.27
N ALA A 77 10.45 1.25 -5.87
CA ALA A 77 11.36 1.95 -6.77
C ALA A 77 12.77 1.44 -6.60
N CYS A 78 13.50 1.39 -7.71
CA CYS A 78 14.93 1.11 -7.74
C CYS A 78 15.61 2.24 -8.49
N VAL A 79 16.54 2.92 -7.84
CA VAL A 79 17.26 4.04 -8.42
C VAL A 79 18.75 3.74 -8.40
N PHE A 80 19.37 3.78 -9.58
CA PHE A 80 20.81 3.52 -9.74
C PHE A 80 21.57 4.84 -9.69
N PRO A 81 22.85 4.84 -9.24
CA PRO A 81 23.63 6.07 -9.19
C PRO A 81 23.75 6.78 -10.55
N ASP A 82 23.78 6.02 -11.65
CA ASP A 82 23.88 6.57 -13.00
C ASP A 82 22.52 6.83 -13.66
N HIS A 83 21.42 6.42 -13.00
CA HIS A 83 20.04 6.55 -13.49
C HIS A 83 19.76 5.84 -14.82
N GLN A 84 20.59 4.86 -15.21
CA GLN A 84 20.45 4.19 -16.50
C GLN A 84 19.38 3.10 -16.53
N ASN A 85 19.06 2.52 -15.37
CA ASN A 85 18.08 1.42 -15.29
C ASN A 85 17.04 1.65 -14.22
N ASP A 86 16.79 2.90 -13.85
CA ASP A 86 15.78 3.24 -12.82
C ASP A 86 14.42 2.72 -13.24
N PHE A 87 13.65 2.20 -12.26
CA PHE A 87 12.32 1.70 -12.55
C PHE A 87 11.45 1.71 -11.30
N THR A 88 10.14 1.63 -11.52
CA THR A 88 9.17 1.37 -10.46
C THR A 88 8.30 0.19 -10.87
N VAL A 89 7.77 -0.52 -9.88
CA VAL A 89 6.76 -1.55 -10.06
C VAL A 89 5.61 -1.28 -9.09
N ARG A 90 4.41 -1.77 -9.45
CA ARG A 90 3.21 -1.50 -8.66
C ARG A 90 2.43 -2.78 -8.43
N GLY A 91 2.05 -3.03 -7.18
CA GLY A 91 1.15 -4.11 -6.80
C GLY A 91 -0.12 -3.54 -6.19
N GLU A 92 -1.26 -4.14 -6.52
CA GLU A 92 -2.56 -3.72 -5.98
C GLU A 92 -3.32 -4.93 -5.50
N CYS A 93 -4.06 -4.75 -4.41
CA CYS A 93 -4.96 -5.77 -3.89
C CYS A 93 -6.32 -5.11 -3.66
N HIS A 94 -7.33 -5.58 -4.37
CA HIS A 94 -8.68 -4.98 -4.34
C HIS A 94 -9.55 -5.62 -3.28
N GLY A 95 -10.34 -4.82 -2.60
CA GLY A 95 -11.24 -5.28 -1.56
C GLY A 95 -12.32 -4.24 -1.28
N GLU A 96 -12.89 -4.34 -0.08
CA GLU A 96 -13.94 -3.44 0.37
C GLU A 96 -13.70 -3.03 1.82
N ILE A 97 -14.20 -1.84 2.19
CA ILE A 97 -14.12 -1.37 3.57
C ILE A 97 -15.43 -1.72 4.28
N LEU A 98 -15.33 -2.50 5.35
CA LEU A 98 -16.49 -2.88 6.14
C LEU A 98 -16.95 -1.71 7.01
N LYS A 99 -18.15 -1.87 7.59
CA LYS A 99 -18.74 -0.84 8.48
C LYS A 99 -18.25 -0.95 9.91
N GLU A 100 -17.58 -2.03 10.26
CA GLU A 100 -17.00 -2.27 11.58
C GLU A 100 -15.76 -3.13 11.48
N ARG A 101 -14.94 -3.08 12.52
CA ARG A 101 -13.69 -3.84 12.56
C ARG A 101 -13.95 -5.34 12.77
N HIS A 102 -13.16 -6.17 12.09
CA HIS A 102 -13.13 -7.62 12.30
C HIS A 102 -11.69 -8.09 12.32
N GLY A 103 -11.30 -8.82 13.36
CA GLY A 103 -9.96 -9.36 13.51
C GLY A 103 -9.02 -8.43 14.25
N THR A 104 -7.89 -8.97 14.69
CA THR A 104 -6.89 -8.25 15.49
C THR A 104 -5.48 -8.39 14.95
N ALA A 105 -5.27 -9.20 13.92
CA ALA A 105 -3.95 -9.39 13.33
C ALA A 105 -3.64 -8.24 12.36
N GLY A 106 -2.40 -8.17 11.89
CA GLY A 106 -2.00 -7.17 10.91
C GLY A 106 -1.80 -5.79 11.50
N PHE A 107 -1.93 -4.78 10.67
CA PHE A 107 -1.71 -3.39 11.04
C PHE A 107 -2.50 -2.47 10.11
N GLY A 108 -2.48 -1.16 10.40
CA GLY A 108 -3.13 -0.16 9.57
C GLY A 108 -4.63 -0.39 9.43
N TYR A 109 -5.11 -0.48 8.22
CA TYR A 109 -6.54 -0.62 7.92
C TYR A 109 -7.00 -2.08 7.82
N ASP A 110 -6.13 -3.05 8.11
CA ASP A 110 -6.43 -4.47 7.97
C ASP A 110 -7.74 -4.91 8.62
N PRO A 111 -8.12 -4.41 9.82
CA PRO A 111 -9.40 -4.82 10.42
C PRO A 111 -10.64 -4.40 9.63
N LEU A 112 -10.51 -3.42 8.73
CA LEU A 112 -11.63 -2.94 7.91
C LEU A 112 -11.54 -3.43 6.47
N PHE A 113 -10.38 -3.90 6.02
CA PHE A 113 -10.17 -4.29 4.63
C PHE A 113 -10.61 -5.73 4.41
N TYR A 114 -11.78 -5.88 3.80
CA TYR A 114 -12.39 -7.19 3.51
C TYR A 114 -11.91 -7.67 2.15
N TYR A 115 -11.36 -8.88 2.13
CA TYR A 115 -10.89 -9.53 0.90
C TYR A 115 -11.86 -10.65 0.53
N GLN A 116 -12.69 -10.40 -0.46
CA GLN A 116 -13.80 -11.27 -0.85
C GLN A 116 -13.39 -12.73 -1.16
N PRO A 117 -12.28 -12.99 -1.88
CA PRO A 117 -11.90 -14.38 -2.15
C PRO A 117 -11.68 -15.24 -0.92
N PHE A 118 -11.29 -14.65 0.22
CA PHE A 118 -11.11 -15.38 1.48
C PHE A 118 -12.30 -15.20 2.43
N ASP A 119 -13.27 -14.37 2.09
CA ASP A 119 -14.42 -14.03 2.94
C ASP A 119 -14.00 -13.62 4.35
N LYS A 120 -12.93 -12.83 4.45
CA LYS A 120 -12.35 -12.35 5.70
C LYS A 120 -11.64 -11.02 5.49
N THR A 121 -11.46 -10.26 6.58
CA THR A 121 -10.58 -9.10 6.55
C THR A 121 -9.12 -9.55 6.62
N PHE A 122 -8.21 -8.66 6.24
CA PHE A 122 -6.78 -8.95 6.37
C PHE A 122 -6.35 -9.14 7.83
N ALA A 123 -7.12 -8.62 8.79
CA ALA A 123 -6.85 -8.83 10.22
C ALA A 123 -7.34 -10.18 10.72
N GLU A 124 -8.08 -10.94 9.91
CA GLU A 124 -8.61 -12.24 10.26
C GLU A 124 -7.86 -13.41 9.61
N ILE A 125 -6.86 -13.12 8.77
CA ILE A 125 -6.09 -14.16 8.09
C ILE A 125 -4.65 -14.16 8.61
N ASP A 126 -3.98 -15.33 8.50
CA ASP A 126 -2.58 -15.38 8.93
C ASP A 126 -1.65 -14.72 7.91
N LEU A 127 -0.44 -14.46 8.34
CA LEU A 127 0.54 -13.74 7.51
C LEU A 127 0.87 -14.50 6.23
N ALA A 128 0.94 -15.84 6.28
CA ALA A 128 1.25 -16.65 5.11
C ALA A 128 0.20 -16.48 4.01
N LYS A 129 -1.09 -16.52 4.39
CA LYS A 129 -2.18 -16.30 3.44
C LYS A 129 -2.22 -14.88 2.91
N LYS A 130 -2.00 -13.90 3.79
CA LYS A 130 -1.95 -12.50 3.38
C LYS A 130 -0.84 -12.29 2.35
N ASN A 131 0.33 -12.90 2.56
CA ASN A 131 1.46 -12.77 1.66
C ASN A 131 1.24 -13.40 0.28
N GLU A 132 0.25 -14.27 0.11
CA GLU A 132 -0.09 -14.82 -1.20
C GLU A 132 -0.77 -13.79 -2.10
N VAL A 133 -1.48 -12.84 -1.52
CA VAL A 133 -2.39 -11.95 -2.27
C VAL A 133 -2.16 -10.46 -2.03
N SER A 134 -1.35 -10.09 -1.05
CA SER A 134 -1.21 -8.67 -0.66
C SER A 134 -0.57 -7.83 -1.77
N HIS A 135 -0.87 -6.54 -1.74
CA HIS A 135 -0.28 -5.55 -2.63
C HIS A 135 1.25 -5.58 -2.57
N ARG A 136 1.81 -5.74 -1.38
CA ARG A 136 3.27 -5.78 -1.16
C ARG A 136 3.89 -7.01 -1.80
N SER A 137 3.26 -8.18 -1.65
CA SER A 137 3.74 -9.43 -2.26
C SER A 137 3.73 -9.35 -3.78
N ILE A 138 2.69 -8.76 -4.35
CA ILE A 138 2.58 -8.57 -5.79
C ILE A 138 3.69 -7.65 -6.30
N ALA A 139 3.93 -6.54 -5.60
CA ALA A 139 4.98 -5.60 -5.96
C ALA A 139 6.36 -6.25 -5.87
N ILE A 140 6.62 -7.02 -4.81
CA ILE A 140 7.90 -7.72 -4.62
C ILE A 140 8.16 -8.70 -5.76
N LYS A 141 7.18 -9.48 -6.17
CA LYS A 141 7.33 -10.41 -7.28
C LYS A 141 7.71 -9.69 -8.58
N LYS A 142 7.02 -8.60 -8.87
CA LYS A 142 7.32 -7.78 -10.05
C LYS A 142 8.71 -7.18 -9.97
N PHE A 143 9.10 -6.74 -8.78
CA PHE A 143 10.41 -6.16 -8.54
C PHE A 143 11.53 -7.17 -8.81
N VAL A 144 11.39 -8.38 -8.29
CA VAL A 144 12.39 -9.46 -8.50
C VAL A 144 12.52 -9.79 -9.98
N GLU A 145 11.41 -9.91 -10.69
CA GLU A 145 11.42 -10.17 -12.13
C GLU A 145 12.13 -9.07 -12.90
N LYS A 146 11.89 -7.81 -12.53
CA LYS A 146 12.53 -6.66 -13.18
C LYS A 146 14.04 -6.63 -12.92
N ILE A 147 14.45 -6.92 -11.70
CA ILE A 147 15.87 -7.00 -11.34
C ILE A 147 16.58 -8.09 -12.16
N LYS A 148 15.95 -9.24 -12.33
CA LYS A 148 16.52 -10.33 -13.13
C LYS A 148 16.71 -9.94 -14.60
N GLU A 149 15.83 -9.12 -15.14
CA GLU A 149 15.95 -8.61 -16.51
C GLU A 149 17.17 -7.67 -16.66
N ILE A 150 17.47 -6.90 -15.64
CA ILE A 150 18.54 -5.91 -15.65
C ILE A 150 19.90 -6.57 -15.37
N MET A 151 19.92 -7.53 -14.47
CA MET A 151 21.16 -8.22 -14.03
C MET A 151 21.33 -9.60 -14.75
#